data_dbcabec4a01c6ba5dd761ff6c9090cc3
#
_entry.id   dbcabec4a01c6ba5dd761ff6c9090cc3
#
_cell.length_a   1.000
_cell.length_b   1.000
_cell.length_c   1.000
_cell.angle_alpha   90.00
_cell.angle_beta   90.00
_cell.angle_gamma   90.00
#
_symmetry.space_group_name_H-M   'P 1'
#
loop_
_entity.id
_entity.type
_entity.pdbx_description
1 polymer ?
#
loop_
_entity_poly.entity_id
_entity_poly.type
_entity_poly.pdbx_seq_one_letter_code
_entity_poly.pdbx_strand_id
1 'polypeptide(L)'
;MKKLLALILVFSISSMPFSSAASIKGSQGQVLSVSKTTVKNGSVVTVNGNFFDETVGIYLAFCVIPAKGKAPTPCGGGVNKAGMGEASYWISSNPPPYAVGLTDEYLPGGRFKHSVKISRFIGKVDCRKVSCAITVRADHLRSTDRTHDLFIPVTISK
;
A
#
# COMPACT_ATOMS: atom_id res chain seq x y z
N MET A 1 36.14 -22.25 54.06
CA MET A 1 36.09 -22.27 52.58
C MET A 1 34.68 -21.86 52.16
N LYS A 2 34.49 -20.58 51.81
CA LYS A 2 33.16 -20.05 51.35
C LYS A 2 33.08 -20.14 49.84
N LYS A 3 32.13 -20.99 49.31
CA LYS A 3 31.85 -21.06 47.90
C LYS A 3 30.96 -19.89 47.48
N LEU A 4 31.46 -18.96 46.65
CA LEU A 4 30.67 -17.93 45.97
C LEU A 4 29.93 -18.61 44.80
N LEU A 5 28.62 -18.61 44.86
CA LEU A 5 27.77 -18.97 43.72
C LEU A 5 27.56 -17.70 42.86
N ALA A 6 28.14 -17.66 41.66
CA ALA A 6 27.91 -16.58 40.70
C ALA A 6 26.58 -16.87 39.97
N LEU A 7 25.59 -16.00 40.18
CA LEU A 7 24.31 -16.04 39.48
C LEU A 7 24.48 -15.35 38.13
N ILE A 8 24.52 -16.09 37.05
CA ILE A 8 24.56 -15.55 35.68
C ILE A 8 23.14 -15.17 35.26
N LEU A 9 22.86 -13.88 35.21
CA LEU A 9 21.59 -13.35 34.67
C LEU A 9 21.65 -13.38 33.14
N VAL A 10 20.94 -14.33 32.50
CA VAL A 10 20.81 -14.36 31.05
C VAL A 10 19.74 -13.33 30.63
N PHE A 11 20.18 -12.23 30.06
CA PHE A 11 19.30 -11.21 29.48
C PHE A 11 18.85 -11.70 28.08
N SER A 12 17.61 -12.18 27.98
CA SER A 12 17.00 -12.51 26.68
C SER A 12 16.64 -11.21 25.95
N ILE A 13 17.42 -10.86 24.94
CA ILE A 13 17.12 -9.73 24.06
C ILE A 13 16.03 -10.20 23.07
N SER A 14 14.78 -9.86 23.35
CA SER A 14 13.68 -10.02 22.40
C SER A 14 13.85 -9.05 21.25
N SER A 15 14.27 -9.52 20.08
CA SER A 15 14.30 -8.73 18.85
C SER A 15 12.88 -8.43 18.40
N MET A 16 12.39 -7.22 18.66
CA MET A 16 11.13 -6.75 18.07
C MET A 16 11.36 -6.52 16.57
N PRO A 17 10.45 -7.01 15.69
CA PRO A 17 10.54 -6.73 14.27
C PRO A 17 10.38 -5.22 14.05
N PHE A 18 11.41 -4.57 13.52
CA PHE A 18 11.33 -3.17 13.13
C PHE A 18 10.36 -3.04 11.95
N SER A 19 9.24 -2.36 12.18
CA SER A 19 8.34 -1.94 11.12
C SER A 19 8.96 -0.73 10.43
N SER A 20 9.55 -0.93 9.24
CA SER A 20 10.23 0.15 8.52
C SER A 20 9.31 0.81 7.50
N ALA A 21 9.47 2.13 7.33
CA ALA A 21 8.96 2.84 6.17
C ALA A 21 9.67 2.36 4.90
N ALA A 22 8.97 2.40 3.76
CA ALA A 22 9.56 2.05 2.46
C ALA A 22 9.13 3.04 1.39
N SER A 23 9.95 3.17 0.35
CA SER A 23 9.69 4.00 -0.82
C SER A 23 10.17 3.31 -2.08
N ILE A 24 9.46 3.52 -3.19
CA ILE A 24 9.82 3.04 -4.52
C ILE A 24 9.65 4.15 -5.54
N LYS A 25 10.56 4.22 -6.52
CA LYS A 25 10.48 5.12 -7.68
C LYS A 25 10.05 4.33 -8.90
N GLY A 26 9.05 4.81 -9.60
CA GLY A 26 8.55 4.23 -10.84
C GLY A 26 9.31 4.71 -12.08
N SER A 27 9.00 4.10 -13.22
CA SER A 27 9.63 4.37 -14.52
C SER A 27 9.34 5.77 -15.06
N GLN A 28 8.25 6.40 -14.64
CA GLN A 28 7.86 7.76 -15.02
C GLN A 28 8.39 8.82 -14.04
N GLY A 29 9.21 8.42 -13.06
CA GLY A 29 9.75 9.32 -12.06
C GLY A 29 8.88 9.49 -10.81
N GLN A 30 7.65 8.98 -10.84
CA GLN A 30 6.73 8.99 -9.69
C GLN A 30 7.30 8.20 -8.51
N VAL A 31 7.02 8.66 -7.30
CA VAL A 31 7.48 8.04 -6.06
C VAL A 31 6.30 7.69 -5.19
N LEU A 32 6.25 6.44 -4.74
CA LEU A 32 5.29 5.95 -3.76
C LEU A 32 6.03 5.63 -2.46
N SER A 33 5.47 6.00 -1.31
CA SER A 33 6.03 5.67 -0.01
C SER A 33 4.96 5.26 0.98
N VAL A 34 5.33 4.39 1.93
CA VAL A 34 4.46 3.90 3.00
C VAL A 34 5.12 4.07 4.36
N SER A 35 4.32 4.33 5.38
CA SER A 35 4.81 4.51 6.75
C SER A 35 5.29 3.20 7.39
N LYS A 36 4.78 2.04 6.94
CA LYS A 36 5.09 0.72 7.51
C LYS A 36 4.94 -0.37 6.46
N THR A 37 5.84 -1.36 6.48
CA THR A 37 5.80 -2.56 5.62
C THR A 37 5.48 -3.84 6.38
N THR A 38 5.56 -3.83 7.71
CA THR A 38 5.12 -4.94 8.57
C THR A 38 4.05 -4.43 9.52
N VAL A 39 2.87 -5.05 9.47
CA VAL A 39 1.68 -4.56 10.18
C VAL A 39 0.85 -5.72 10.72
N LYS A 40 -0.04 -5.43 11.67
CA LYS A 40 -1.10 -6.36 12.09
C LYS A 40 -2.31 -6.23 11.17
N ASN A 41 -3.14 -7.29 11.13
CA ASN A 41 -4.44 -7.22 10.46
C ASN A 41 -5.28 -6.06 11.01
N GLY A 42 -5.91 -5.28 10.13
CA GLY A 42 -6.70 -4.09 10.47
C GLY A 42 -5.89 -2.82 10.69
N SER A 43 -4.54 -2.88 10.63
CA SER A 43 -3.71 -1.67 10.74
C SER A 43 -3.98 -0.70 9.60
N VAL A 44 -3.79 0.59 9.89
CA VAL A 44 -3.80 1.66 8.90
C VAL A 44 -2.37 2.05 8.56
N VAL A 45 -2.09 2.17 7.26
CA VAL A 45 -0.79 2.59 6.72
C VAL A 45 -0.98 3.92 5.99
N THR A 46 -0.17 4.91 6.35
CA THR A 46 -0.10 6.16 5.59
C THR A 46 0.70 5.93 4.32
N VAL A 47 0.10 6.33 3.20
CA VAL A 47 0.69 6.25 1.85
C VAL A 47 0.82 7.64 1.29
N ASN A 48 2.01 7.97 0.76
CA ASN A 48 2.23 9.23 0.08
C ASN A 48 2.70 8.96 -1.35
N GLY A 49 2.17 9.74 -2.29
CA GLY A 49 2.64 9.84 -3.67
C GLY A 49 3.28 11.18 -3.94
N ASN A 50 4.30 11.19 -4.80
CA ASN A 50 4.94 12.40 -5.29
C ASN A 50 5.33 12.23 -6.76
N PHE A 51 5.31 13.31 -7.52
CA PHE A 51 5.71 13.34 -8.92
C PHE A 51 4.87 12.46 -9.85
N PHE A 52 3.63 12.18 -9.49
CA PHE A 52 2.69 11.53 -10.39
C PHE A 52 2.24 12.51 -11.49
N ASP A 53 1.95 11.97 -12.66
CA ASP A 53 1.36 12.75 -13.75
C ASP A 53 -0.10 13.08 -13.39
N GLU A 54 -0.41 14.36 -13.14
CA GLU A 54 -1.73 14.82 -12.73
C GLU A 54 -2.80 14.63 -13.83
N THR A 55 -2.36 14.38 -15.09
CA THR A 55 -3.26 14.09 -16.22
C THR A 55 -3.71 12.63 -16.27
N VAL A 56 -3.10 11.77 -15.42
CA VAL A 56 -3.40 10.33 -15.35
C VAL A 56 -4.11 10.00 -14.06
N GLY A 57 -5.35 9.58 -14.16
CA GLY A 57 -6.06 9.02 -13.01
C GLY A 57 -5.46 7.68 -12.57
N ILE A 58 -5.37 7.47 -11.26
CA ILE A 58 -4.82 6.25 -10.66
C ILE A 58 -5.74 5.68 -9.59
N TYR A 59 -5.64 4.36 -9.38
CA TYR A 59 -6.16 3.70 -8.20
C TYR A 59 -5.03 3.40 -7.22
N LEU A 60 -5.25 3.75 -5.95
CA LEU A 60 -4.44 3.36 -4.81
C LEU A 60 -5.21 2.31 -4.00
N ALA A 61 -4.62 1.14 -3.75
CA ALA A 61 -5.25 0.09 -2.94
C ALA A 61 -4.21 -0.89 -2.36
N PHE A 62 -4.67 -1.77 -1.46
CA PHE A 62 -3.91 -2.94 -1.03
C PHE A 62 -4.33 -4.14 -1.90
N CYS A 63 -3.41 -4.70 -2.67
CA CYS A 63 -3.68 -5.71 -3.70
C CYS A 63 -2.76 -6.92 -3.59
N VAL A 64 -3.19 -8.04 -4.17
CA VAL A 64 -2.30 -9.16 -4.47
C VAL A 64 -1.30 -8.73 -5.55
N ILE A 65 -0.02 -9.03 -5.34
CA ILE A 65 1.03 -8.76 -6.34
C ILE A 65 0.82 -9.71 -7.52
N PRO A 66 0.60 -9.19 -8.74
CA PRO A 66 0.33 -10.01 -9.92
C PRO A 66 1.61 -10.62 -10.49
N ALA A 67 1.48 -11.56 -11.43
CA ALA A 67 2.56 -11.93 -12.32
C ALA A 67 3.00 -10.72 -13.17
N LYS A 68 4.24 -10.72 -13.62
CA LYS A 68 4.83 -9.61 -14.40
C LYS A 68 3.93 -9.22 -15.58
N GLY A 69 3.64 -7.93 -15.71
CA GLY A 69 2.83 -7.36 -16.80
C GLY A 69 1.32 -7.59 -16.67
N LYS A 70 0.84 -8.22 -15.61
CA LYS A 70 -0.59 -8.37 -15.32
C LYS A 70 -1.09 -7.28 -14.39
N ALA A 71 -2.37 -6.93 -14.53
CA ALA A 71 -3.01 -5.98 -13.64
C ALA A 71 -3.12 -6.55 -12.22
N PRO A 72 -2.87 -5.74 -11.16
CA PRO A 72 -3.05 -6.17 -9.78
C PRO A 72 -4.52 -6.51 -9.51
N THR A 73 -4.76 -7.73 -9.05
CA THR A 73 -6.09 -8.26 -8.69
C THR A 73 -5.96 -9.54 -7.87
N PRO A 74 -6.83 -9.79 -6.87
CA PRO A 74 -7.82 -8.87 -6.33
C PRO A 74 -7.20 -7.75 -5.49
N CYS A 75 -7.97 -6.66 -5.30
CA CYS A 75 -7.61 -5.55 -4.42
C CYS A 75 -8.62 -5.42 -3.27
N GLY A 76 -8.14 -4.95 -2.13
CA GLY A 76 -8.97 -4.62 -0.98
C GLY A 76 -9.83 -3.37 -1.23
N GLY A 77 -10.96 -3.29 -0.53
CA GLY A 77 -11.89 -2.17 -0.63
C GLY A 77 -12.90 -2.26 -1.76
N GLY A 78 -12.69 -3.18 -2.71
CA GLY A 78 -13.54 -3.29 -3.91
C GLY A 78 -13.46 -2.04 -4.79
N VAL A 79 -14.29 -2.00 -5.84
CA VAL A 79 -14.58 -0.74 -6.52
C VAL A 79 -15.45 0.06 -5.58
N ASN A 80 -14.89 1.03 -4.91
CA ASN A 80 -15.65 1.93 -4.07
C ASN A 80 -16.51 2.83 -4.96
N LYS A 81 -17.75 2.41 -5.19
CA LYS A 81 -18.73 3.17 -5.98
C LYS A 81 -19.09 4.52 -5.35
N ALA A 82 -18.76 4.70 -4.07
CA ALA A 82 -18.89 5.96 -3.37
C ALA A 82 -17.64 6.85 -3.45
N GLY A 83 -16.61 6.42 -4.18
CA GLY A 83 -15.41 7.22 -4.46
C GLY A 83 -14.36 7.24 -3.36
N MET A 84 -14.73 7.10 -2.12
CA MET A 84 -13.81 7.20 -0.98
C MET A 84 -14.08 6.11 0.04
N GLY A 85 -13.12 5.22 0.22
CA GLY A 85 -13.17 4.16 1.22
C GLY A 85 -11.81 3.95 1.86
N GLU A 86 -11.80 3.49 3.10
CA GLU A 86 -10.58 3.29 3.91
C GLU A 86 -9.55 2.34 3.26
N ALA A 87 -9.92 1.60 2.23
CA ALA A 87 -9.07 0.55 1.64
C ALA A 87 -8.70 0.78 0.17
N SER A 88 -9.35 1.75 -0.52
CA SER A 88 -9.01 2.11 -1.90
C SER A 88 -9.41 3.54 -2.22
N TYR A 89 -8.66 4.18 -3.11
CA TYR A 89 -8.87 5.57 -3.53
C TYR A 89 -8.73 5.66 -5.04
N TRP A 90 -9.57 6.47 -5.66
CA TRP A 90 -9.41 6.91 -7.02
C TRP A 90 -8.90 8.34 -7.01
N ILE A 91 -7.68 8.56 -7.46
CA ILE A 91 -7.00 9.86 -7.45
C ILE A 91 -6.94 10.36 -8.89
N SER A 92 -7.57 11.52 -9.16
CA SER A 92 -7.62 12.09 -10.50
C SER A 92 -8.00 13.57 -10.42
N SER A 93 -7.19 14.44 -11.01
CA SER A 93 -7.49 15.87 -11.17
C SER A 93 -8.33 16.18 -12.43
N ASN A 94 -8.58 15.17 -13.27
CA ASN A 94 -9.36 15.31 -14.49
C ASN A 94 -10.31 14.11 -14.67
N PRO A 95 -11.23 13.88 -13.72
CA PRO A 95 -12.15 12.76 -13.80
C PRO A 95 -13.20 12.98 -14.91
N PRO A 96 -13.72 11.92 -15.52
CA PRO A 96 -14.85 12.03 -16.42
C PRO A 96 -16.09 12.54 -15.70
N PRO A 97 -17.07 13.13 -16.40
CA PRO A 97 -18.24 13.78 -15.79
C PRO A 97 -19.02 12.91 -14.80
N TYR A 98 -19.11 11.59 -15.05
CA TYR A 98 -19.78 10.64 -14.14
C TYR A 98 -19.04 10.39 -12.84
N ALA A 99 -17.77 10.77 -12.77
CA ALA A 99 -16.88 10.50 -11.63
C ALA A 99 -16.62 11.74 -10.76
N VAL A 100 -17.21 12.87 -11.10
CA VAL A 100 -17.13 14.09 -10.27
C VAL A 100 -17.67 13.76 -8.87
N GLY A 101 -16.85 14.05 -7.85
CA GLY A 101 -17.15 13.70 -6.44
C GLY A 101 -16.84 12.25 -6.04
N LEU A 102 -16.34 11.43 -6.98
CA LEU A 102 -15.87 10.06 -6.68
C LEU A 102 -14.35 9.94 -6.64
N THR A 103 -13.64 11.02 -7.00
CA THR A 103 -12.18 11.08 -7.04
C THR A 103 -11.65 12.08 -6.06
N ASP A 104 -10.46 11.81 -5.52
CA ASP A 104 -9.64 12.80 -4.86
C ASP A 104 -8.72 13.45 -5.88
N GLU A 105 -8.58 14.78 -5.82
CA GLU A 105 -7.64 15.48 -6.68
C GLU A 105 -6.20 15.30 -6.21
N TYR A 106 -5.25 15.34 -7.16
CA TYR A 106 -3.85 15.49 -6.80
C TYR A 106 -3.60 16.83 -6.13
N LEU A 107 -2.72 16.85 -5.15
CA LEU A 107 -2.08 18.08 -4.69
C LEU A 107 -1.01 18.50 -5.69
N PRO A 108 -0.70 19.79 -5.81
CA PRO A 108 0.29 20.32 -6.77
C PRO A 108 1.62 19.54 -6.74
N GLY A 109 2.15 19.21 -7.92
CA GLY A 109 3.35 18.40 -8.08
C GLY A 109 3.09 16.88 -8.07
N GLY A 110 1.87 16.47 -8.44
CA GLY A 110 1.47 15.07 -8.53
C GLY A 110 1.53 14.38 -7.18
N ARG A 111 1.09 15.06 -6.12
CA ARG A 111 1.16 14.55 -4.75
C ARG A 111 -0.19 14.08 -4.27
N PHE A 112 -0.15 13.08 -3.39
CA PHE A 112 -1.31 12.67 -2.60
C PHE A 112 -0.87 12.09 -1.25
N LYS A 113 -1.80 12.05 -0.30
CA LYS A 113 -1.60 11.41 1.00
C LYS A 113 -2.91 10.77 1.45
N HIS A 114 -2.88 9.46 1.61
CA HIS A 114 -4.05 8.68 2.06
C HIS A 114 -3.70 7.69 3.16
N SER A 115 -4.72 7.26 3.87
CA SER A 115 -4.63 6.22 4.90
C SER A 115 -5.30 4.95 4.38
N VAL A 116 -4.51 3.90 4.14
CA VAL A 116 -5.02 2.63 3.62
C VAL A 116 -5.12 1.59 4.74
N LYS A 117 -6.31 1.04 4.94
CA LYS A 117 -6.56 -0.05 5.89
C LYS A 117 -6.11 -1.38 5.30
N ILE A 118 -5.24 -2.09 6.02
CA ILE A 118 -4.70 -3.37 5.60
C ILE A 118 -5.53 -4.50 6.17
N SER A 119 -6.13 -5.29 5.29
CA SER A 119 -6.86 -6.51 5.67
C SER A 119 -6.04 -7.76 5.32
N ARG A 120 -5.99 -8.71 6.25
CA ARG A 120 -5.40 -10.03 5.98
C ARG A 120 -6.06 -10.70 4.77
N PHE A 121 -7.36 -10.55 4.62
CA PHE A 121 -8.10 -11.15 3.53
C PHE A 121 -8.53 -10.11 2.50
N ILE A 122 -8.26 -10.41 1.23
CA ILE A 122 -8.81 -9.71 0.08
C ILE A 122 -9.78 -10.69 -0.60
N GLY A 123 -11.07 -10.55 -0.31
CA GLY A 123 -12.04 -11.59 -0.64
C GLY A 123 -11.66 -12.93 0.03
N LYS A 124 -11.41 -13.96 -0.79
CA LYS A 124 -10.99 -15.30 -0.31
C LYS A 124 -9.46 -15.46 -0.21
N VAL A 125 -8.69 -14.46 -0.61
CA VAL A 125 -7.22 -14.56 -0.68
C VAL A 125 -6.61 -14.14 0.67
N ASP A 126 -5.78 -14.99 1.26
CA ASP A 126 -5.05 -14.73 2.51
C ASP A 126 -3.67 -14.16 2.21
N CYS A 127 -3.46 -12.86 2.48
CA CYS A 127 -2.19 -12.14 2.29
C CYS A 127 -1.05 -12.58 3.23
N ARG A 128 -1.29 -13.55 4.13
CA ARG A 128 -0.21 -14.27 4.83
C ARG A 128 0.33 -15.45 4.04
N LYS A 129 -0.39 -15.91 3.02
CA LYS A 129 -0.03 -17.05 2.17
C LYS A 129 0.45 -16.64 0.78
N VAL A 130 0.07 -15.45 0.34
CA VAL A 130 0.50 -14.85 -0.94
C VAL A 130 1.07 -13.46 -0.70
N SER A 131 1.87 -12.98 -1.64
CA SER A 131 2.44 -11.64 -1.57
C SER A 131 1.39 -10.59 -1.90
N CYS A 132 1.19 -9.65 -0.97
CA CYS A 132 0.31 -8.49 -1.15
C CYS A 132 1.09 -7.20 -0.96
N ALA A 133 0.63 -6.11 -1.59
CA ALA A 133 1.32 -4.82 -1.59
C ALA A 133 0.35 -3.65 -1.51
N ILE A 134 0.80 -2.52 -0.98
CA ILE A 134 0.25 -1.22 -1.34
C ILE A 134 0.58 -1.01 -2.80
N THR A 135 -0.44 -0.74 -3.60
CA THR A 135 -0.36 -0.73 -5.05
C THR A 135 -0.96 0.55 -5.60
N VAL A 136 -0.24 1.16 -6.55
CA VAL A 136 -0.79 2.16 -7.45
C VAL A 136 -0.82 1.57 -8.85
N ARG A 137 -1.87 1.87 -9.61
CA ARG A 137 -2.01 1.52 -11.03
C ARG A 137 -2.80 2.61 -11.75
N ALA A 138 -2.64 2.72 -13.07
CA ALA A 138 -3.53 3.55 -13.88
C ALA A 138 -5.00 3.12 -13.68
N ASP A 139 -5.90 4.08 -13.75
CA ASP A 139 -7.33 3.83 -13.58
C ASP A 139 -7.94 3.05 -14.76
N HIS A 140 -9.27 2.85 -14.74
CA HIS A 140 -9.95 2.06 -15.77
C HIS A 140 -9.97 2.73 -17.15
N LEU A 141 -9.74 4.04 -17.24
CA LEU A 141 -9.62 4.76 -18.53
C LEU A 141 -8.34 4.36 -19.28
N ARG A 142 -7.33 3.87 -18.52
CA ARG A 142 -6.05 3.37 -19.03
C ARG A 142 -5.75 1.98 -18.48
N SER A 143 -6.73 1.09 -18.51
CA SER A 143 -6.70 -0.22 -17.82
C SER A 143 -5.58 -1.15 -18.28
N THR A 144 -5.03 -0.95 -19.48
CA THR A 144 -3.90 -1.72 -20.06
C THR A 144 -2.54 -1.09 -19.78
N ASP A 145 -2.50 0.16 -19.30
CA ASP A 145 -1.25 0.85 -18.98
C ASP A 145 -0.66 0.28 -17.68
N ARG A 146 0.56 -0.27 -17.78
CA ARG A 146 1.33 -0.81 -16.66
C ARG A 146 2.49 0.08 -16.23
N THR A 147 2.69 1.23 -16.89
CA THR A 147 3.80 2.14 -16.59
C THR A 147 3.65 2.86 -15.24
N HIS A 148 2.41 2.96 -14.75
CA HIS A 148 2.07 3.56 -13.46
C HIS A 148 1.98 2.52 -12.32
N ASP A 149 2.18 1.22 -12.62
CA ASP A 149 2.10 0.20 -11.59
C ASP A 149 3.30 0.28 -10.63
N LEU A 150 3.01 0.50 -9.37
CA LEU A 150 3.97 0.49 -8.27
C LEU A 150 3.49 -0.45 -7.16
N PHE A 151 4.42 -1.21 -6.59
CA PHE A 151 4.12 -2.19 -5.55
C PHE A 151 5.10 -2.02 -4.39
N ILE A 152 4.59 -1.72 -3.21
CA ILE A 152 5.37 -1.81 -1.96
C ILE A 152 4.82 -3.00 -1.17
N PRO A 153 5.55 -4.12 -1.11
CA PRO A 153 5.12 -5.30 -0.38
C PRO A 153 4.86 -4.99 1.10
N VAL A 154 3.78 -5.55 1.63
CA VAL A 154 3.41 -5.42 3.05
C VAL A 154 3.21 -6.80 3.65
N THR A 155 3.91 -7.06 4.75
CA THR A 155 3.82 -8.30 5.52
C THR A 155 2.80 -8.14 6.65
N ILE A 156 1.86 -9.07 6.77
CA ILE A 156 0.91 -9.10 7.88
C ILE A 156 1.43 -10.07 8.94
N SER A 157 1.88 -9.50 10.07
CA SER A 157 2.37 -10.27 11.21
C SER A 157 1.24 -11.10 11.88
N LYS A 158 1.67 -12.10 12.65
CA LYS A 158 0.78 -12.94 13.49
C LYS A 158 0.15 -12.10 14.60
#